data_9ddbf0e3136f901702f5ebf32447f1ae
#
_entry.id   9ddbf0e3136f901702f5ebf32447f1ae
#
_cell.length_a   1.000
_cell.length_b   1.000
_cell.length_c   1.000
_cell.angle_alpha   90.00
_cell.angle_beta   90.00
_cell.angle_gamma   90.00
#
_symmetry.space_group_name_H-M   'P 1'
#
loop_
_entity.id
_entity.type
_entity.pdbx_description
1 polymer ?
#
loop_
_entity_poly.entity_id
_entity_poly.type
_entity_poly.pdbx_seq_one_letter_code
_entity_poly.pdbx_strand_id
1 'polypeptide(L)'
;MTDRNPGREWTHPADREEPVGEPVVRADPSVTGERARDAVGFDPDDPESVKLAAETVRAFSENTVGAEDNVYMLRGAAACAALVRGVGSYKRAAERAGGDVSVSFIRKWARVHDLPQAIRRHVARGDIAPTAAKHIARVSGDARFALAWATLDGDLTVREVRRIASTVNGGTPVAEALADHGATLGELSVRLPPELYLELRRRASLENVPPEDVLADALTGYFDD
;
A
#
# COMPACT_ATOMS: atom_id res chain seq x y z
N MET A 1 -13.15 28.92 26.52
CA MET A 1 -12.31 27.96 27.23
C MET A 1 -12.68 26.61 26.68
N THR A 2 -12.14 26.30 25.52
CA THR A 2 -12.50 25.13 24.70
C THR A 2 -11.43 24.08 24.93
N ASP A 3 -11.85 23.02 25.55
CA ASP A 3 -11.06 21.85 25.91
C ASP A 3 -10.70 21.09 24.62
N ARG A 4 -9.46 21.25 24.15
CA ARG A 4 -8.89 20.44 23.08
C ARG A 4 -8.53 19.08 23.69
N ASN A 5 -9.31 18.09 23.39
CA ASN A 5 -8.98 16.69 23.68
C ASN A 5 -7.80 16.22 22.78
N PRO A 6 -6.57 16.08 23.32
CA PRO A 6 -5.45 15.56 22.58
C PRO A 6 -5.45 14.04 22.76
N GLY A 7 -5.87 13.28 21.76
CA GLY A 7 -5.64 11.86 21.81
C GLY A 7 -6.70 10.96 21.22
N ARG A 8 -7.26 11.29 20.06
CA ARG A 8 -7.77 10.25 19.16
C ARG A 8 -6.66 9.90 18.18
N GLU A 9 -5.86 8.91 18.56
CA GLU A 9 -5.11 8.15 17.57
C GLU A 9 -6.11 7.59 16.56
N TRP A 10 -6.09 8.12 15.34
CA TRP A 10 -6.83 7.59 14.23
C TRP A 10 -6.19 6.24 13.85
N THR A 11 -6.61 5.17 14.52
CA THR A 11 -6.32 3.83 14.04
C THR A 11 -7.19 3.59 12.82
N HIS A 12 -6.63 3.81 11.63
CA HIS A 12 -7.29 3.41 10.40
C HIS A 12 -7.66 1.92 10.49
N PRO A 13 -8.88 1.53 10.07
CA PRO A 13 -9.28 0.13 10.07
C PRO A 13 -8.30 -0.80 9.34
N ALA A 14 -7.45 -0.23 8.49
CA ALA A 14 -6.41 -0.91 7.72
C ALA A 14 -5.10 -1.18 8.49
N ASP A 15 -4.88 -0.55 9.65
CA ASP A 15 -3.68 -0.73 10.50
C ASP A 15 -3.86 -1.80 11.59
N ARG A 16 -4.94 -2.55 11.57
CA ARG A 16 -5.12 -3.68 12.50
C ARG A 16 -4.09 -4.75 12.18
N GLU A 17 -3.42 -5.26 13.22
CA GLU A 17 -2.45 -6.35 13.13
C GLU A 17 -3.05 -7.64 12.56
N GLU A 18 -4.37 -7.80 12.68
CA GLU A 18 -5.14 -8.86 12.03
C GLU A 18 -5.86 -8.29 10.80
N PRO A 19 -5.65 -8.86 9.60
CA PRO A 19 -6.38 -8.46 8.41
C PRO A 19 -7.86 -8.79 8.59
N VAL A 20 -8.68 -7.76 8.86
CA VAL A 20 -10.14 -7.90 8.91
C VAL A 20 -10.65 -7.75 7.48
N GLY A 21 -11.10 -8.85 6.89
CA GLY A 21 -11.71 -8.88 5.57
C GLY A 21 -10.95 -9.72 4.55
N GLU A 22 -11.62 -10.02 3.46
CA GLU A 22 -11.02 -10.76 2.36
C GLU A 22 -9.88 -9.97 1.71
N PRO A 23 -8.78 -10.63 1.30
CA PRO A 23 -7.70 -9.98 0.59
C PRO A 23 -8.24 -9.30 -0.67
N VAL A 24 -7.84 -8.03 -0.92
CA VAL A 24 -8.28 -7.24 -2.10
C VAL A 24 -8.00 -7.94 -3.43
N VAL A 25 -7.05 -8.86 -3.44
CA VAL A 25 -6.68 -9.65 -4.62
C VAL A 25 -7.67 -10.79 -4.90
N ARG A 26 -8.60 -11.08 -3.99
CA ARG A 26 -9.65 -12.09 -4.23
C ARG A 26 -10.68 -11.52 -5.19
N ALA A 27 -10.67 -12.05 -6.42
CA ALA A 27 -11.80 -12.04 -7.36
C ALA A 27 -12.61 -10.73 -7.44
N ASP A 28 -12.02 -9.57 -7.12
CA ASP A 28 -12.65 -8.27 -7.35
C ASP A 28 -12.33 -7.81 -8.78
N PRO A 29 -13.27 -7.94 -9.74
CA PRO A 29 -13.02 -7.56 -11.14
C PRO A 29 -12.72 -6.08 -11.31
N SER A 30 -13.14 -5.24 -10.35
CA SER A 30 -12.88 -3.80 -10.38
C SER A 30 -11.41 -3.46 -10.12
N VAL A 31 -10.68 -4.38 -9.47
CA VAL A 31 -9.26 -4.22 -9.12
C VAL A 31 -8.35 -5.03 -10.04
N THR A 32 -8.76 -6.26 -10.40
CA THR A 32 -7.92 -7.23 -11.14
C THR A 32 -8.42 -7.51 -12.55
N GLY A 33 -9.55 -6.92 -12.97
CA GLY A 33 -10.15 -7.13 -14.29
C GLY A 33 -10.51 -8.60 -14.53
N GLU A 34 -10.38 -9.06 -15.78
CA GLU A 34 -10.70 -10.44 -16.18
C GLU A 34 -9.82 -11.49 -15.48
N ARG A 35 -8.68 -11.09 -14.92
CA ARG A 35 -7.74 -11.96 -14.21
C ARG A 35 -8.07 -12.16 -12.71
N ALA A 36 -9.22 -11.65 -12.26
CA ALA A 36 -9.70 -11.87 -10.90
C ALA A 36 -9.74 -13.36 -10.49
N ARG A 37 -9.93 -14.26 -11.46
CA ARG A 37 -9.92 -15.70 -11.26
C ARG A 37 -8.54 -16.28 -10.89
N ASP A 38 -7.47 -15.59 -11.27
CA ASP A 38 -6.09 -16.00 -11.00
C ASP A 38 -5.64 -15.56 -9.59
N ALA A 39 -6.40 -14.68 -8.95
CA ALA A 39 -6.19 -14.22 -7.59
C ALA A 39 -6.72 -15.25 -6.58
N VAL A 40 -6.10 -16.42 -6.52
CA VAL A 40 -6.47 -17.47 -5.57
C VAL A 40 -6.09 -17.04 -4.16
N GLY A 41 -7.05 -17.11 -3.23
CA GLY A 41 -6.78 -17.01 -1.80
C GLY A 41 -6.08 -18.28 -1.30
N PHE A 42 -5.19 -18.12 -0.33
CA PHE A 42 -4.56 -19.23 0.38
C PHE A 42 -5.12 -19.27 1.80
N ASP A 43 -5.55 -20.47 2.23
CA ASP A 43 -5.99 -20.72 3.59
C ASP A 43 -4.79 -21.28 4.40
N PRO A 44 -4.28 -20.58 5.42
CA PRO A 44 -3.17 -21.05 6.22
C PRO A 44 -3.52 -22.25 7.12
N ASP A 45 -4.81 -22.50 7.38
CA ASP A 45 -5.30 -23.58 8.22
C ASP A 45 -5.58 -24.86 7.43
N ASP A 46 -5.66 -24.79 6.09
CA ASP A 46 -5.82 -25.94 5.21
C ASP A 46 -4.44 -26.48 4.72
N PRO A 47 -4.07 -27.73 5.03
CA PRO A 47 -2.80 -28.32 4.62
C PRO A 47 -2.57 -28.36 3.10
N GLU A 48 -3.60 -28.56 2.29
CA GLU A 48 -3.50 -28.56 0.83
C GLU A 48 -3.27 -27.14 0.30
N SER A 49 -3.94 -26.15 0.88
CA SER A 49 -3.71 -24.75 0.56
C SER A 49 -2.29 -24.29 0.94
N VAL A 50 -1.77 -24.73 2.09
CA VAL A 50 -0.38 -24.46 2.52
C VAL A 50 0.63 -25.12 1.57
N LYS A 51 0.33 -26.33 1.06
CA LYS A 51 1.15 -26.98 0.04
C LYS A 51 1.15 -26.19 -1.27
N LEU A 52 -0.02 -25.79 -1.75
CA LEU A 52 -0.16 -24.94 -2.94
C LEU A 52 0.56 -23.60 -2.78
N ALA A 53 0.51 -23.00 -1.58
CA ALA A 53 1.26 -21.80 -1.26
C ALA A 53 2.77 -22.01 -1.36
N ALA A 54 3.29 -23.15 -0.88
CA ALA A 54 4.70 -23.49 -0.97
C ALA A 54 5.18 -23.63 -2.44
N GLU A 55 4.40 -24.32 -3.26
CA GLU A 55 4.66 -24.48 -4.70
C GLU A 55 4.63 -23.10 -5.42
N THR A 56 3.64 -22.26 -5.08
CA THR A 56 3.52 -20.91 -5.61
C THR A 56 4.72 -20.04 -5.22
N VAL A 57 5.19 -20.11 -3.98
CA VAL A 57 6.36 -19.36 -3.50
C VAL A 57 7.62 -19.79 -4.24
N ARG A 58 7.79 -21.08 -4.50
CA ARG A 58 8.92 -21.59 -5.27
C ARG A 58 8.91 -21.02 -6.70
N ALA A 59 7.81 -21.20 -7.42
CA ALA A 59 7.64 -20.69 -8.78
C ALA A 59 7.83 -19.16 -8.83
N PHE A 60 7.32 -18.44 -7.82
CA PHE A 60 7.45 -17.00 -7.70
C PHE A 60 8.92 -16.58 -7.47
N SER A 61 9.70 -17.34 -6.69
CA SER A 61 11.11 -17.02 -6.47
C SER A 61 11.96 -17.16 -7.73
N GLU A 62 11.63 -18.14 -8.57
CA GLU A 62 12.31 -18.40 -9.85
C GLU A 62 11.98 -17.36 -10.93
N ASN A 63 10.76 -16.77 -10.89
CA ASN A 63 10.23 -15.91 -11.93
C ASN A 63 9.98 -14.46 -11.49
N THR A 64 10.59 -14.00 -10.40
CA THR A 64 10.39 -12.63 -9.88
C THR A 64 11.09 -11.57 -10.75
N VAL A 65 12.12 -11.94 -11.49
CA VAL A 65 12.90 -11.04 -12.34
C VAL A 65 12.20 -10.89 -13.68
N GLY A 66 11.75 -9.68 -14.00
CA GLY A 66 11.07 -9.38 -15.26
C GLY A 66 9.57 -9.67 -15.30
N ALA A 67 8.96 -10.09 -14.18
CA ALA A 67 7.51 -10.20 -14.08
C ALA A 67 6.86 -8.80 -14.04
N GLU A 68 6.27 -8.38 -15.14
CA GLU A 68 5.51 -7.11 -15.24
C GLU A 68 4.07 -7.24 -14.68
N ASP A 69 3.67 -8.46 -14.30
CA ASP A 69 2.32 -8.76 -13.85
C ASP A 69 2.15 -8.49 -12.35
N ASN A 70 1.48 -7.39 -12.04
CA ASN A 70 1.21 -6.97 -10.66
C ASN A 70 0.35 -7.98 -9.88
N VAL A 71 -0.61 -8.63 -10.55
CA VAL A 71 -1.48 -9.65 -9.94
C VAL A 71 -0.66 -10.89 -9.57
N TYR A 72 0.22 -11.33 -10.47
CA TYR A 72 1.15 -12.42 -10.19
C TYR A 72 2.05 -12.12 -8.98
N MET A 73 2.58 -10.90 -8.90
CA MET A 73 3.43 -10.46 -7.80
C MET A 73 2.66 -10.41 -6.45
N LEU A 74 1.41 -9.95 -6.46
CA LEU A 74 0.55 -9.94 -5.28
C LEU A 74 0.12 -11.35 -4.87
N ARG A 75 -0.13 -12.25 -5.81
CA ARG A 75 -0.39 -13.67 -5.55
C ARG A 75 0.82 -14.33 -4.87
N GLY A 76 2.03 -14.08 -5.36
CA GLY A 76 3.26 -14.54 -4.73
C GLY A 76 3.44 -13.99 -3.30
N ALA A 77 3.09 -12.72 -3.08
CA ALA A 77 3.09 -12.10 -1.77
C ALA A 77 2.08 -12.77 -0.82
N ALA A 78 0.86 -13.04 -1.30
CA ALA A 78 -0.18 -13.74 -0.54
C ALA A 78 0.26 -15.18 -0.17
N ALA A 79 0.86 -15.90 -1.12
CA ALA A 79 1.41 -17.23 -0.88
C ALA A 79 2.51 -17.21 0.20
N CYS A 80 3.41 -16.22 0.16
CA CYS A 80 4.44 -16.05 1.19
C CYS A 80 3.83 -15.84 2.59
N ALA A 81 2.82 -14.99 2.70
CA ALA A 81 2.15 -14.71 3.96
C ALA A 81 1.39 -15.94 4.50
N ALA A 82 0.61 -16.61 3.65
CA ALA A 82 -0.13 -17.82 4.03
C ALA A 82 0.80 -18.96 4.46
N LEU A 83 1.89 -19.17 3.71
CA LEU A 83 2.87 -20.19 4.06
C LEU A 83 3.51 -19.93 5.43
N VAL A 84 3.87 -18.67 5.74
CA VAL A 84 4.42 -18.31 7.06
C VAL A 84 3.41 -18.56 8.16
N ARG A 85 2.14 -18.19 7.96
CA ARG A 85 1.07 -18.41 8.95
C ARG A 85 0.82 -19.91 9.17
N GLY A 86 0.72 -20.70 8.09
CA GLY A 86 0.46 -22.15 8.18
C GLY A 86 1.58 -22.95 8.83
N VAL A 87 2.87 -22.57 8.64
CA VAL A 87 4.00 -23.30 9.25
C VAL A 87 4.59 -22.62 10.50
N GLY A 88 4.13 -21.39 10.83
CA GLY A 88 4.45 -20.68 12.06
C GLY A 88 5.82 -19.99 12.09
N SER A 89 6.65 -20.06 11.02
CA SER A 89 7.91 -19.32 10.98
C SER A 89 8.47 -19.10 9.58
N TYR A 90 9.20 -18.01 9.39
CA TYR A 90 9.87 -17.70 8.12
C TYR A 90 10.90 -18.75 7.71
N LYS A 91 11.60 -19.36 8.68
CA LYS A 91 12.60 -20.41 8.42
C LYS A 91 11.92 -21.65 7.88
N ARG A 92 10.88 -22.14 8.58
CA ARG A 92 10.10 -23.32 8.13
C ARG A 92 9.41 -23.05 6.78
N ALA A 93 8.97 -21.83 6.55
CA ALA A 93 8.37 -21.44 5.27
C ALA A 93 9.39 -21.53 4.11
N ALA A 94 10.63 -21.09 4.31
CA ALA A 94 11.69 -21.22 3.33
C ALA A 94 12.04 -22.70 3.08
N GLU A 95 12.20 -23.49 4.13
CA GLU A 95 12.44 -24.94 4.05
C GLU A 95 11.29 -25.65 3.32
N ARG A 96 10.03 -25.29 3.60
CA ARG A 96 8.84 -25.91 2.98
C ARG A 96 8.70 -25.56 1.50
N ALA A 97 8.98 -24.30 1.11
CA ALA A 97 9.00 -23.90 -0.29
C ALA A 97 10.12 -24.61 -1.07
N GLY A 98 11.27 -24.86 -0.42
CA GLY A 98 12.41 -25.53 -1.04
C GLY A 98 13.10 -24.69 -2.09
N GLY A 99 14.02 -25.30 -2.86
CA GLY A 99 14.81 -24.58 -3.87
C GLY A 99 15.71 -23.51 -3.24
N ASP A 100 15.95 -22.42 -3.97
CA ASP A 100 16.76 -21.29 -3.52
C ASP A 100 15.94 -20.21 -2.77
N VAL A 101 14.78 -20.59 -2.23
CA VAL A 101 13.89 -19.66 -1.52
C VAL A 101 14.50 -19.25 -0.18
N SER A 102 14.93 -17.99 -0.07
CA SER A 102 15.53 -17.47 1.16
C SER A 102 14.48 -16.95 2.15
N VAL A 103 14.83 -17.01 3.45
CA VAL A 103 14.04 -16.38 4.52
C VAL A 103 13.80 -14.87 4.24
N SER A 104 14.81 -14.20 3.70
CA SER A 104 14.69 -12.77 3.37
C SER A 104 13.71 -12.52 2.23
N PHE A 105 13.63 -13.42 1.25
CA PHE A 105 12.66 -13.36 0.16
C PHE A 105 11.22 -13.44 0.71
N ILE A 106 10.92 -14.49 1.48
CA ILE A 106 9.58 -14.68 2.05
C ILE A 106 9.19 -13.50 2.95
N ARG A 107 10.07 -13.07 3.87
CA ARG A 107 9.80 -11.94 4.76
C ARG A 107 9.48 -10.64 3.99
N LYS A 108 10.19 -10.40 2.91
CA LYS A 108 9.99 -9.23 2.06
C LYS A 108 8.59 -9.22 1.42
N TRP A 109 8.19 -10.36 0.85
CA TRP A 109 6.92 -10.45 0.14
C TRP A 109 5.72 -10.63 1.06
N ALA A 110 5.84 -11.35 2.17
CA ALA A 110 4.79 -11.43 3.18
C ALA A 110 4.39 -10.03 3.68
N ARG A 111 5.36 -9.13 3.88
CA ARG A 111 5.06 -7.73 4.25
C ARG A 111 4.27 -6.96 3.18
N VAL A 112 4.47 -7.26 1.90
CA VAL A 112 3.66 -6.66 0.82
C VAL A 112 2.21 -7.10 0.91
N HIS A 113 1.97 -8.36 1.26
CA HIS A 113 0.62 -8.86 1.52
C HIS A 113 -0.03 -8.15 2.72
N ASP A 114 0.75 -7.83 3.75
CA ASP A 114 0.27 -7.16 4.98
C ASP A 114 0.11 -5.64 4.83
N LEU A 115 0.35 -5.07 3.64
CA LEU A 115 0.02 -3.68 3.35
C LEU A 115 -1.48 -3.42 3.51
N PRO A 116 -1.88 -2.22 4.01
CA PRO A 116 -3.27 -1.80 4.05
C PRO A 116 -3.97 -1.93 2.70
N GLN A 117 -5.26 -2.27 2.74
CA GLN A 117 -6.07 -2.46 1.54
C GLN A 117 -6.03 -1.26 0.60
N ALA A 118 -6.08 -0.04 1.15
CA ALA A 118 -5.99 1.19 0.39
C ALA A 118 -4.73 1.26 -0.48
N ILE A 119 -3.58 0.81 0.04
CA ILE A 119 -2.31 0.79 -0.71
C ILE A 119 -2.27 -0.39 -1.68
N ARG A 120 -2.72 -1.59 -1.27
CA ARG A 120 -2.71 -2.78 -2.13
C ARG A 120 -3.53 -2.62 -3.41
N ARG A 121 -4.63 -1.86 -3.36
CA ARG A 121 -5.42 -1.53 -4.55
C ARG A 121 -4.59 -0.84 -5.63
N HIS A 122 -3.77 0.11 -5.25
CA HIS A 122 -2.88 0.81 -6.17
C HIS A 122 -1.75 -0.09 -6.71
N VAL A 123 -1.27 -1.03 -5.89
CA VAL A 123 -0.31 -2.04 -6.38
C VAL A 123 -0.98 -2.97 -7.40
N ALA A 124 -2.22 -3.40 -7.14
CA ALA A 124 -2.97 -4.27 -8.07
C ALA A 124 -3.25 -3.60 -9.42
N ARG A 125 -3.55 -2.30 -9.40
CA ARG A 125 -3.80 -1.50 -10.61
C ARG A 125 -2.53 -1.15 -11.39
N GLY A 126 -1.37 -1.25 -10.74
CA GLY A 126 -0.09 -0.85 -11.33
C GLY A 126 0.30 0.60 -11.06
N ASP A 127 -0.52 1.36 -10.33
CA ASP A 127 -0.24 2.74 -9.94
C ASP A 127 1.01 2.80 -9.03
N ILE A 128 1.20 1.79 -8.19
CA ILE A 128 2.41 1.57 -7.39
C ILE A 128 3.09 0.28 -7.84
N ALA A 129 4.32 0.37 -8.31
CA ALA A 129 5.09 -0.81 -8.69
C ALA A 129 5.27 -1.77 -7.49
N PRO A 130 5.11 -3.11 -7.63
CA PRO A 130 5.31 -4.08 -6.55
C PRO A 130 6.70 -3.99 -5.91
N THR A 131 7.70 -3.55 -6.69
CA THR A 131 9.06 -3.29 -6.22
C THR A 131 9.15 -2.06 -5.31
N ALA A 132 8.34 -1.02 -5.53
CA ALA A 132 8.18 0.12 -4.63
C ALA A 132 7.42 -0.30 -3.37
N ALA A 133 6.33 -1.05 -3.52
CA ALA A 133 5.50 -1.56 -2.43
C ALA A 133 6.31 -2.33 -1.36
N LYS A 134 7.37 -3.07 -1.75
CA LYS A 134 8.30 -3.72 -0.79
C LYS A 134 9.01 -2.74 0.14
N HIS A 135 9.27 -1.53 -0.31
CA HIS A 135 9.93 -0.50 0.49
C HIS A 135 8.91 0.22 1.35
N ILE A 136 7.73 0.54 0.81
CA ILE A 136 6.60 1.10 1.54
C ILE A 136 6.21 0.19 2.71
N ALA A 137 6.15 -1.13 2.48
CA ALA A 137 5.83 -2.13 3.51
C ALA A 137 6.84 -2.21 4.69
N ARG A 138 7.99 -1.58 4.58
CA ARG A 138 8.99 -1.48 5.66
C ARG A 138 8.77 -0.29 6.59
N VAL A 139 7.97 0.66 6.16
CA VAL A 139 7.57 1.82 6.96
C VAL A 139 6.31 1.47 7.73
N SER A 140 6.14 1.98 8.95
CA SER A 140 4.99 1.71 9.82
C SER A 140 4.14 2.97 10.04
N GLY A 141 2.91 2.76 10.52
CA GLY A 141 1.98 3.84 10.88
C GLY A 141 1.64 4.77 9.72
N ASP A 142 1.29 6.00 10.04
CA ASP A 142 0.87 7.02 9.06
C ASP A 142 1.95 7.38 8.05
N ALA A 143 3.23 7.25 8.43
CA ALA A 143 4.35 7.46 7.51
C ALA A 143 4.32 6.49 6.30
N ARG A 144 3.76 5.29 6.47
CA ARG A 144 3.55 4.34 5.37
C ARG A 144 2.56 4.86 4.35
N PHE A 145 1.45 5.43 4.80
CA PHE A 145 0.45 6.05 3.93
C PHE A 145 1.02 7.28 3.24
N ALA A 146 1.68 8.17 4.00
CA ALA A 146 2.32 9.35 3.46
C ALA A 146 3.30 9.00 2.33
N LEU A 147 4.15 7.98 2.52
CA LEU A 147 5.06 7.52 1.48
C LEU A 147 4.33 6.89 0.29
N ALA A 148 3.24 6.15 0.52
CA ALA A 148 2.45 5.56 -0.55
C ALA A 148 1.76 6.63 -1.41
N TRP A 149 1.14 7.62 -0.76
CA TRP A 149 0.47 8.71 -1.46
C TRP A 149 1.45 9.62 -2.19
N ALA A 150 2.58 9.97 -1.57
CA ALA A 150 3.64 10.69 -2.26
C ALA A 150 4.23 9.91 -3.46
N THR A 151 4.20 8.57 -3.42
CA THR A 151 4.61 7.74 -4.56
C THR A 151 3.62 7.85 -5.72
N LEU A 152 2.32 7.97 -5.43
CA LEU A 152 1.27 8.13 -6.45
C LEU A 152 1.26 9.53 -7.05
N ASP A 153 1.31 10.56 -6.19
CA ASP A 153 1.08 11.94 -6.60
C ASP A 153 2.36 12.59 -7.17
N GLY A 154 3.52 12.15 -6.70
CA GLY A 154 4.83 12.69 -7.10
C GLY A 154 5.62 11.83 -8.08
N ASP A 155 5.02 10.77 -8.66
CA ASP A 155 5.68 9.86 -9.61
C ASP A 155 7.06 9.36 -9.13
N LEU A 156 7.19 9.07 -7.81
CA LEU A 156 8.46 8.67 -7.22
C LEU A 156 8.96 7.34 -7.81
N THR A 157 10.20 7.34 -8.24
CA THR A 157 10.87 6.13 -8.70
C THR A 157 11.09 5.13 -7.54
N VAL A 158 11.20 3.83 -7.85
CA VAL A 158 11.52 2.79 -6.86
C VAL A 158 12.77 3.10 -6.05
N ARG A 159 13.75 3.78 -6.67
CA ARG A 159 15.01 4.16 -6.01
C ARG A 159 14.78 5.25 -4.97
N GLU A 160 13.95 6.24 -5.27
CA GLU A 160 13.57 7.31 -4.35
C GLU A 160 12.73 6.74 -3.19
N VAL A 161 11.69 5.97 -3.48
CA VAL A 161 10.89 5.27 -2.46
C VAL A 161 11.77 4.45 -1.51
N ARG A 162 12.77 3.73 -2.04
CA ARG A 162 13.72 2.97 -1.22
C ARG A 162 14.54 3.88 -0.29
N ARG A 163 15.03 5.02 -0.79
CA ARG A 163 15.83 5.97 -0.01
C ARG A 163 15.00 6.61 1.09
N ILE A 164 13.82 7.14 0.74
CA ILE A 164 12.89 7.76 1.68
C ILE A 164 12.49 6.76 2.77
N ALA A 165 12.08 5.53 2.41
CA ALA A 165 11.78 4.49 3.37
C ALA A 165 12.95 4.17 4.31
N SER A 166 14.20 4.25 3.84
CA SER A 166 15.38 4.04 4.66
C SER A 166 15.61 5.20 5.64
N THR A 167 15.44 6.44 5.18
CA THR A 167 15.58 7.66 5.98
C THR A 167 14.52 7.73 7.09
N VAL A 168 13.24 7.43 6.74
CA VAL A 168 12.14 7.36 7.70
C VAL A 168 12.37 6.27 8.76
N ASN A 169 12.82 5.08 8.35
CA ASN A 169 13.17 4.01 9.30
C ASN A 169 14.41 4.34 10.15
N GLY A 170 15.22 5.32 9.73
CA GLY A 170 16.31 5.89 10.51
C GLY A 170 15.88 6.93 11.55
N GLY A 171 14.57 7.26 11.59
CA GLY A 171 13.98 8.18 12.58
C GLY A 171 13.69 9.58 12.05
N THR A 172 13.96 9.88 10.76
CA THR A 172 13.59 11.16 10.16
C THR A 172 12.08 11.24 9.93
N PRO A 173 11.41 12.36 10.26
CA PRO A 173 9.99 12.56 9.93
C PRO A 173 9.73 12.39 8.43
N VAL A 174 8.61 11.73 8.08
CA VAL A 174 8.31 11.40 6.68
C VAL A 174 8.21 12.63 5.79
N ALA A 175 7.65 13.74 6.28
CA ALA A 175 7.53 14.98 5.53
C ALA A 175 8.90 15.58 5.18
N GLU A 176 9.85 15.54 6.12
CA GLU A 176 11.23 15.98 5.91
C GLU A 176 11.95 15.07 4.90
N ALA A 177 11.83 13.74 5.09
CA ALA A 177 12.44 12.77 4.18
C ALA A 177 11.88 12.86 2.74
N LEU A 178 10.62 13.25 2.57
CA LEU A 178 10.01 13.50 1.26
C LEU A 178 10.53 14.82 0.66
N ALA A 179 10.56 15.89 1.44
CA ALA A 179 11.04 17.20 1.00
C ALA A 179 12.49 17.14 0.50
N ASP A 180 13.37 16.37 1.15
CA ASP A 180 14.75 16.13 0.73
C ASP A 180 14.85 15.47 -0.67
N HIS A 181 13.76 14.89 -1.14
CA HIS A 181 13.65 14.26 -2.47
C HIS A 181 12.72 15.02 -3.42
N GLY A 182 12.36 16.27 -3.07
CA GLY A 182 11.53 17.12 -3.92
C GLY A 182 10.07 16.73 -3.99
N ALA A 183 9.60 15.90 -3.06
CA ALA A 183 8.20 15.50 -2.93
C ALA A 183 7.54 16.22 -1.76
N THR A 184 6.37 16.81 -1.99
CA THR A 184 5.59 17.52 -0.98
C THR A 184 4.29 16.80 -0.71
N LEU A 185 3.98 16.53 0.58
CA LEU A 185 2.68 16.00 0.94
C LEU A 185 1.60 17.06 0.80
N GLY A 186 0.45 16.67 0.25
CA GLY A 186 -0.69 17.56 0.05
C GLY A 186 -0.75 18.21 -1.33
N GLU A 187 0.25 18.01 -2.18
CA GLU A 187 0.16 18.39 -3.58
C GLU A 187 -0.61 17.32 -4.36
N LEU A 188 -1.79 17.71 -4.86
CA LEU A 188 -2.66 16.80 -5.60
C LEU A 188 -3.20 17.51 -6.84
N SER A 189 -3.03 16.89 -7.99
CA SER A 189 -3.64 17.37 -9.23
C SER A 189 -5.01 16.72 -9.45
N VAL A 190 -6.08 17.52 -9.39
CA VAL A 190 -7.45 17.04 -9.59
C VAL A 190 -8.12 17.67 -10.79
N ARG A 191 -8.91 16.88 -11.51
CA ARG A 191 -9.79 17.39 -12.57
C ARG A 191 -11.21 17.47 -12.04
N LEU A 192 -11.71 18.70 -11.91
CA LEU A 192 -13.08 18.96 -11.48
C LEU A 192 -14.04 19.04 -12.68
N PRO A 193 -15.32 18.66 -12.50
CA PRO A 193 -16.37 19.02 -13.43
C PRO A 193 -16.42 20.54 -13.64
N PRO A 194 -16.72 21.01 -14.88
CA PRO A 194 -16.67 22.45 -15.20
C PRO A 194 -17.52 23.33 -14.26
N GLU A 195 -18.70 22.85 -13.87
CA GLU A 195 -19.60 23.58 -12.97
C GLU A 195 -18.98 23.75 -11.57
N LEU A 196 -18.38 22.71 -11.03
CA LEU A 196 -17.68 22.78 -9.74
C LEU A 196 -16.43 23.65 -9.81
N TYR A 197 -15.69 23.58 -10.91
CA TYR A 197 -14.53 24.46 -11.13
C TYR A 197 -14.94 25.94 -11.14
N LEU A 198 -16.02 26.29 -11.87
CA LEU A 198 -16.49 27.66 -11.93
C LEU A 198 -16.99 28.16 -10.57
N GLU A 199 -17.72 27.35 -9.84
CA GLU A 199 -18.21 27.70 -8.50
C GLU A 199 -17.04 27.88 -7.50
N LEU A 200 -16.06 26.97 -7.51
CA LEU A 200 -14.85 27.07 -6.70
C LEU A 200 -14.12 28.42 -6.96
N ARG A 201 -13.90 28.74 -8.24
CA ARG A 201 -13.21 29.98 -8.62
C ARG A 201 -14.00 31.23 -8.24
N ARG A 202 -15.33 31.15 -8.36
CA ARG A 202 -16.23 32.26 -7.97
C ARG A 202 -16.16 32.49 -6.45
N ARG A 203 -16.24 31.46 -5.63
CA ARG A 203 -16.16 31.58 -4.17
C ARG A 203 -14.80 32.11 -3.73
N ALA A 204 -13.73 31.50 -4.19
CA ALA A 204 -12.37 31.93 -3.89
C ALA A 204 -12.18 33.46 -4.21
N SER A 205 -12.71 33.91 -5.35
CA SER A 205 -12.64 35.32 -5.74
C SER A 205 -13.49 36.24 -4.84
N LEU A 206 -14.69 35.81 -4.43
CA LEU A 206 -15.56 36.59 -3.56
C LEU A 206 -15.01 36.71 -2.14
N GLU A 207 -14.36 35.66 -1.65
CA GLU A 207 -13.77 35.58 -0.31
C GLU A 207 -12.33 36.12 -0.28
N ASN A 208 -11.77 36.45 -1.46
CA ASN A 208 -10.40 36.91 -1.65
C ASN A 208 -9.35 35.97 -1.07
N VAL A 209 -9.55 34.66 -1.29
CA VAL A 209 -8.64 33.57 -0.88
C VAL A 209 -8.22 32.72 -2.08
N PRO A 210 -7.12 31.95 -1.98
CA PRO A 210 -6.77 30.97 -2.99
C PRO A 210 -7.82 29.85 -3.09
N PRO A 211 -8.05 29.25 -4.28
CA PRO A 211 -8.99 28.14 -4.44
C PRO A 211 -8.70 26.94 -3.57
N GLU A 212 -7.44 26.69 -3.27
CA GLU A 212 -6.99 25.62 -2.37
C GLU A 212 -7.52 25.79 -0.95
N ASP A 213 -7.66 26.99 -0.44
CA ASP A 213 -8.22 27.24 0.90
C ASP A 213 -9.71 26.89 0.94
N VAL A 214 -10.47 27.25 -0.10
CA VAL A 214 -11.90 26.87 -0.22
C VAL A 214 -12.05 25.34 -0.30
N LEU A 215 -11.13 24.66 -1.02
CA LEU A 215 -11.13 23.21 -1.10
C LEU A 215 -10.79 22.58 0.25
N ALA A 216 -9.79 23.11 0.95
CA ALA A 216 -9.37 22.61 2.26
C ALA A 216 -10.51 22.73 3.28
N ASP A 217 -11.21 23.84 3.31
CA ASP A 217 -12.36 24.05 4.19
C ASP A 217 -13.52 23.10 3.88
N ALA A 218 -13.84 22.93 2.59
CA ALA A 218 -14.88 22.01 2.15
C ALA A 218 -14.56 20.54 2.50
N LEU A 219 -13.31 20.11 2.32
CA LEU A 219 -12.86 18.76 2.66
C LEU A 219 -12.82 18.55 4.17
N THR A 220 -12.41 19.56 4.95
CA THR A 220 -12.41 19.48 6.40
C THR A 220 -13.84 19.29 6.91
N GLY A 221 -14.81 20.07 6.40
CA GLY A 221 -16.21 19.87 6.75
C GLY A 221 -16.76 18.50 6.38
N TYR A 222 -16.36 17.96 5.22
CA TYR A 222 -16.80 16.63 4.77
C TYR A 222 -16.20 15.46 5.61
N PHE A 223 -14.98 15.61 6.13
CA PHE A 223 -14.35 14.55 6.92
C PHE A 223 -14.70 14.61 8.42
N ASP A 224 -15.21 15.76 8.90
CA ASP A 224 -15.64 15.94 10.28
C ASP A 224 -17.10 15.46 10.53
N ASP A 225 -17.89 15.23 9.45
CA ASP A 225 -19.24 14.64 9.48
C ASP A 225 -19.19 13.10 9.60
#